data_0bb35309630004c98d9a3103ab136b79
#
_entry.id   0bb35309630004c98d9a3103ab136b79
#
_cell.length_a   1.000
_cell.length_b   1.000
_cell.length_c   1.000
_cell.angle_alpha   90.00
_cell.angle_beta   90.00
_cell.angle_gamma   90.00
#
_symmetry.space_group_name_H-M   'P 1'
#
loop_
_entity.id
_entity.type
_entity.pdbx_description
1 polymer ?
#
loop_
_entity_poly.entity_id
_entity_poly.type
_entity_poly.pdbx_seq_one_letter_code
_entity_poly.pdbx_strand_id
1 'polypeptide(L)'
;MRWPGFAGPTFLRSQSLVASPERCVNLYPQRIRTPRGTEYVLYPTPGLTSFATPAGSPGRGILSQALGGTERAFVVVGPTLYEVLQDGTTTSRGPVAVDGNPATMCTNGDGGDQLFITSGDVGYCYDLATD
;
A
#
# COMPACT_ATOMS: atom_id res chain seq x y z
N MET A 1 -25.96 -24.77 -21.55
CA MET A 1 -24.76 -24.72 -22.42
C MET A 1 -23.59 -24.35 -21.51
N ARG A 2 -22.60 -25.23 -21.30
CA ARG A 2 -21.38 -24.90 -20.55
C ARG A 2 -20.44 -24.19 -21.52
N TRP A 3 -19.97 -23.03 -21.18
CA TRP A 3 -18.83 -22.40 -21.87
C TRP A 3 -17.57 -22.95 -21.24
N PRO A 4 -16.88 -23.95 -21.83
CA PRO A 4 -15.64 -24.44 -21.30
C PRO A 4 -14.57 -23.35 -21.50
N GLY A 5 -13.91 -22.94 -20.43
CA GLY A 5 -12.76 -22.05 -20.51
C GLY A 5 -13.00 -20.59 -20.18
N PHE A 6 -14.21 -20.19 -19.76
CA PHE A 6 -14.45 -18.80 -19.39
C PHE A 6 -13.80 -18.42 -18.04
N ALA A 7 -13.66 -19.38 -17.14
CA ALA A 7 -12.92 -19.20 -15.89
C ALA A 7 -12.24 -20.52 -15.53
N GLY A 8 -10.97 -20.63 -15.74
CA GLY A 8 -10.13 -21.78 -15.35
C GLY A 8 -9.55 -21.66 -13.95
N PRO A 9 -8.88 -22.68 -13.43
CA PRO A 9 -8.23 -22.64 -12.12
C PRO A 9 -7.00 -21.72 -12.06
N THR A 10 -6.53 -21.22 -13.18
CA THR A 10 -5.35 -20.36 -13.32
C THR A 10 -5.77 -18.95 -13.77
N PHE A 11 -6.18 -18.14 -12.82
CA PHE A 11 -6.54 -16.73 -13.06
C PHE A 11 -5.35 -15.79 -12.99
N LEU A 12 -4.21 -16.34 -12.67
CA LEU A 12 -2.97 -15.59 -12.67
C LEU A 12 -2.55 -15.38 -14.12
N ARG A 13 -2.01 -14.19 -14.37
CA ARG A 13 -1.41 -13.85 -15.66
C ARG A 13 -0.53 -14.99 -16.14
N SER A 14 -0.90 -15.64 -17.22
CA SER A 14 -0.06 -16.67 -17.82
C SER A 14 1.33 -16.09 -18.14
N GLN A 15 2.37 -16.86 -17.89
CA GLN A 15 3.73 -16.49 -18.28
C GLN A 15 3.87 -16.36 -19.81
N SER A 16 2.94 -16.94 -20.56
CA SER A 16 2.88 -16.83 -22.01
C SER A 16 1.47 -16.46 -22.46
N LEU A 17 1.33 -15.31 -23.08
CA LEU A 17 0.09 -14.85 -23.72
C LEU A 17 -0.37 -15.76 -24.86
N VAL A 18 0.56 -16.55 -25.42
CA VAL A 18 0.26 -17.53 -26.48
C VAL A 18 -0.37 -18.79 -25.91
N ALA A 19 -0.01 -19.16 -24.65
CA ALA A 19 -0.56 -20.34 -24.00
C ALA A 19 -1.94 -20.09 -23.39
N SER A 20 -2.19 -18.88 -22.85
CA SER A 20 -3.50 -18.48 -22.35
C SER A 20 -3.63 -16.96 -22.38
N PRO A 21 -4.56 -16.41 -23.16
CA PRO A 21 -4.85 -14.97 -23.20
C PRO A 21 -5.70 -14.50 -22.02
N GLU A 22 -6.03 -15.39 -21.09
CA GLU A 22 -6.87 -15.05 -19.93
C GLU A 22 -6.17 -14.02 -19.05
N ARG A 23 -6.88 -12.93 -18.80
CA ARG A 23 -6.45 -11.86 -17.91
C ARG A 23 -7.61 -11.46 -17.00
N CYS A 24 -7.38 -11.58 -15.72
CA CYS A 24 -8.31 -11.11 -14.71
C CYS A 24 -7.85 -9.75 -14.16
N VAL A 25 -8.69 -8.73 -14.29
CA VAL A 25 -8.39 -7.38 -13.81
C VAL A 25 -9.52 -6.95 -12.88
N ASN A 26 -9.17 -6.58 -11.65
CA ASN A 26 -10.13 -6.16 -10.62
C ASN A 26 -11.23 -7.19 -10.29
N LEU A 27 -10.92 -8.46 -10.53
CA LEU A 27 -11.78 -9.58 -10.20
C LEU A 27 -10.95 -10.67 -9.52
N TYR A 28 -11.54 -11.37 -8.58
CA TYR A 28 -10.93 -12.55 -7.98
C TYR A 28 -11.84 -13.76 -8.14
N PRO A 29 -11.28 -14.94 -8.43
CA PRO A 29 -12.05 -16.15 -8.55
C PRO A 29 -12.32 -16.76 -7.18
N GLN A 30 -13.57 -17.12 -6.96
CA GLN A 30 -13.97 -17.91 -5.79
C GLN A 30 -14.49 -19.27 -6.26
N ARG A 31 -13.98 -20.31 -5.61
CA ARG A 31 -14.45 -21.66 -5.84
C ARG A 31 -15.70 -21.91 -4.99
N ILE A 32 -16.80 -22.23 -5.64
CA ILE A 32 -18.04 -22.61 -4.98
C ILE A 32 -18.39 -24.08 -5.29
N ARG A 33 -18.97 -24.74 -4.31
CA ARG A 33 -19.52 -26.09 -4.49
C ARG A 33 -21.02 -25.95 -4.79
N THR A 34 -21.43 -26.49 -5.91
CA THR A 34 -22.82 -26.59 -6.30
C THR A 34 -23.24 -28.06 -6.34
N PRO A 35 -24.54 -28.37 -6.33
CA PRO A 35 -25.01 -29.76 -6.50
C PRO A 35 -24.54 -30.41 -7.81
N ARG A 36 -24.11 -29.61 -8.78
CA ARG A 36 -23.60 -30.04 -10.08
C ARG A 36 -22.09 -30.20 -10.13
N GLY A 37 -21.39 -29.91 -9.02
CA GLY A 37 -19.93 -29.98 -8.93
C GLY A 37 -19.30 -28.69 -8.45
N THR A 38 -18.01 -28.55 -8.71
CA THR A 38 -17.26 -27.34 -8.39
C THR A 38 -17.34 -26.37 -9.54
N GLU A 39 -17.68 -25.13 -9.24
CA GLU A 39 -17.74 -24.02 -10.19
C GLU A 39 -16.86 -22.86 -9.68
N TYR A 40 -16.36 -22.04 -10.61
CA TYR A 40 -15.63 -20.82 -10.31
C TYR A 40 -16.49 -19.63 -10.67
N VAL A 41 -16.60 -18.69 -9.71
CA VAL A 41 -17.32 -17.44 -9.91
C VAL A 41 -16.33 -16.29 -9.73
N LEU A 42 -16.40 -15.30 -10.59
CA LEU A 42 -15.59 -14.09 -10.51
C LEU A 42 -16.35 -13.03 -9.71
N TYR A 43 -15.72 -12.58 -8.63
CA TYR A 43 -16.23 -11.48 -7.83
C TYR A 43 -15.38 -10.22 -8.09
N PRO A 44 -15.98 -9.03 -8.10
CA PRO A 44 -15.21 -7.80 -8.16
C PRO A 44 -14.39 -7.65 -6.89
N THR A 45 -13.18 -7.11 -7.03
CA THR A 45 -12.41 -6.67 -5.86
C THR A 45 -13.14 -5.53 -5.18
N PRO A 46 -13.19 -5.50 -3.83
CA PRO A 46 -13.74 -4.36 -3.11
C PRO A 46 -13.08 -3.05 -3.56
N GLY A 47 -13.88 -2.00 -3.66
CA GLY A 47 -13.34 -0.67 -3.90
C GLY A 47 -12.44 -0.22 -2.74
N LEU A 48 -11.51 0.69 -3.03
CA LEU A 48 -10.72 1.36 -2.01
C LEU A 48 -11.48 2.61 -1.55
N THR A 49 -11.57 2.77 -0.23
CA THR A 49 -12.01 4.02 0.39
C THR A 49 -10.78 4.78 0.89
N SER A 50 -10.82 6.12 0.81
CA SER A 50 -9.75 6.93 1.39
C SER A 50 -9.71 6.73 2.91
N PHE A 51 -8.56 6.38 3.44
CA PHE A 51 -8.33 6.22 4.88
C PHE A 51 -7.86 7.54 5.51
N ALA A 52 -6.92 8.21 4.87
CA ALA A 52 -6.37 9.49 5.31
C ALA A 52 -6.12 10.38 4.10
N THR A 53 -6.20 11.70 4.30
CA THR A 53 -5.96 12.68 3.23
C THR A 53 -5.02 13.77 3.73
N PRO A 54 -3.69 13.51 3.82
CA PRO A 54 -2.72 14.54 4.14
C PRO A 54 -2.78 15.67 3.10
N ALA A 55 -2.56 16.90 3.55
CA ALA A 55 -2.58 18.04 2.64
C ALA A 55 -1.37 18.02 1.69
N GLY A 56 -1.58 18.40 0.44
CA GLY A 56 -0.53 18.53 -0.57
C GLY A 56 -0.53 17.43 -1.63
N SER A 57 0.47 17.49 -2.49
CA SER A 57 0.67 16.57 -3.62
C SER A 57 2.08 16.77 -4.18
N PRO A 58 2.72 15.74 -4.75
CA PRO A 58 2.34 14.32 -4.74
C PRO A 58 2.74 13.60 -3.45
N GLY A 59 2.20 12.38 -3.24
CA GLY A 59 2.75 11.44 -2.26
C GLY A 59 4.12 10.96 -2.73
N ARG A 60 5.14 11.04 -1.85
CA ARG A 60 6.55 10.77 -2.21
C ARG A 60 7.13 9.56 -1.48
N GLY A 61 6.58 9.17 -0.35
CA GLY A 61 7.02 8.02 0.41
C GLY A 61 6.04 7.66 1.49
N ILE A 62 6.02 6.40 1.88
CA ILE A 62 5.24 5.88 3.00
C ILE A 62 6.04 4.81 3.74
N LEU A 63 5.96 4.84 5.05
CA LEU A 63 6.50 3.83 5.94
C LEU A 63 5.49 3.53 7.04
N SER A 64 5.26 2.26 7.34
CA SER A 64 4.50 1.82 8.51
C SER A 64 5.34 0.81 9.27
N GLN A 65 5.48 1.01 10.57
CA GLN A 65 6.27 0.14 11.44
C GLN A 65 5.77 0.23 12.88
N ALA A 66 5.85 -0.90 13.60
CA ALA A 66 5.66 -0.90 15.04
C ALA A 66 6.90 -0.28 15.70
N LEU A 67 6.68 0.74 16.52
CA LEU A 67 7.69 1.47 17.27
C LEU A 67 7.22 1.58 18.71
N GLY A 68 8.04 1.11 19.68
CA GLY A 68 7.68 1.09 21.08
C GLY A 68 6.38 0.30 21.39
N GLY A 69 6.09 -0.76 20.61
CA GLY A 69 4.88 -1.56 20.74
C GLY A 69 3.62 -0.91 20.15
N THR A 70 3.74 0.24 19.50
CA THR A 70 2.62 0.95 18.84
C THR A 70 2.89 1.01 17.32
N GLU A 71 1.90 0.63 16.53
CA GLU A 71 1.98 0.81 15.07
C GLU A 71 1.83 2.28 14.71
N ARG A 72 2.82 2.80 14.00
CA ARG A 72 2.87 4.18 13.51
C ARG A 72 3.06 4.18 11.99
N ALA A 73 2.39 5.08 11.32
CA ALA A 73 2.51 5.26 9.87
C ALA A 73 2.94 6.68 9.55
N PHE A 74 3.93 6.79 8.68
CA PHE A 74 4.49 8.06 8.22
C PHE A 74 4.36 8.18 6.71
N VAL A 75 4.02 9.38 6.23
CA VAL A 75 3.90 9.65 4.81
C VAL A 75 4.54 11.00 4.47
N VAL A 76 5.33 11.04 3.42
CA VAL A 76 5.85 12.29 2.85
C VAL A 76 4.96 12.70 1.70
N VAL A 77 4.35 13.88 1.83
CA VAL A 77 3.48 14.46 0.80
C VAL A 77 4.00 15.85 0.46
N GLY A 78 4.43 16.03 -0.80
CA GLY A 78 5.09 17.25 -1.21
C GLY A 78 6.28 17.58 -0.31
N PRO A 79 6.31 18.76 0.33
CA PRO A 79 7.40 19.20 1.21
C PRO A 79 7.21 18.83 2.67
N THR A 80 6.26 17.96 3.03
CA THR A 80 5.88 17.78 4.43
C THR A 80 5.84 16.31 4.82
N LEU A 81 6.43 15.99 5.98
CA LEU A 81 6.24 14.72 6.66
C LEU A 81 4.97 14.77 7.49
N TYR A 82 4.12 13.79 7.33
CA TYR A 82 2.93 13.56 8.16
C TYR A 82 3.02 12.22 8.87
N GLU A 83 2.52 12.17 10.07
CA GLU A 83 2.13 10.95 10.74
C GLU A 83 0.64 10.72 10.52
N VAL A 84 0.27 9.48 10.22
CA VAL A 84 -1.12 9.05 10.02
C VAL A 84 -1.49 8.17 11.21
N LEU A 85 -2.48 8.59 11.97
CA LEU A 85 -2.98 7.87 13.12
C LEU A 85 -3.95 6.76 12.70
N GLN A 86 -4.24 5.83 13.60
CA GLN A 86 -5.12 4.68 13.34
C GLN A 86 -6.56 5.06 13.00
N ASP A 87 -7.01 6.25 13.38
CA ASP A 87 -8.33 6.79 13.04
C ASP A 87 -8.37 7.52 11.69
N GLY A 88 -7.23 7.56 10.95
CA GLY A 88 -7.09 8.30 9.70
C GLY A 88 -6.74 9.79 9.88
N THR A 89 -6.62 10.27 11.11
CA THR A 89 -6.16 11.64 11.39
C THR A 89 -4.69 11.80 10.96
N THR A 90 -4.34 12.96 10.42
CA THR A 90 -2.98 13.27 9.98
C THR A 90 -2.39 14.41 10.79
N THR A 91 -1.18 14.22 11.31
CA THR A 91 -0.42 15.24 12.04
C THR A 91 0.83 15.60 11.26
N SER A 92 1.05 16.90 11.00
CA SER A 92 2.27 17.39 10.36
C SER A 92 3.44 17.30 11.34
N ARG A 93 4.53 16.66 10.91
CA ARG A 93 5.75 16.45 11.70
C ARG A 93 6.92 17.33 11.27
N GLY A 94 6.77 18.06 10.20
CA GLY A 94 7.75 19.03 9.76
C GLY A 94 8.03 19.02 8.27
N PRO A 95 8.82 19.99 7.79
CA PRO A 95 9.16 20.11 6.38
C PRO A 95 10.30 19.16 5.99
N VAL A 96 10.27 18.70 4.74
CA VAL A 96 11.35 17.98 4.08
C VAL A 96 11.64 18.61 2.71
N ALA A 97 12.87 18.52 2.24
CA ALA A 97 13.25 19.05 0.93
C ALA A 97 12.49 18.34 -0.21
N VAL A 98 12.28 19.03 -1.30
CA VAL A 98 11.57 18.53 -2.48
C VAL A 98 12.47 18.65 -3.71
N ASP A 99 12.61 17.55 -4.43
CA ASP A 99 13.35 17.45 -5.69
C ASP A 99 12.56 16.74 -6.79
N GLY A 100 11.27 16.44 -6.54
CA GLY A 100 10.41 15.68 -7.46
C GLY A 100 10.62 14.17 -7.40
N ASN A 101 11.61 13.66 -6.65
CA ASN A 101 11.89 12.25 -6.50
C ASN A 101 11.16 11.64 -5.28
N PRO A 102 11.05 10.32 -5.21
CA PRO A 102 10.57 9.64 -4.01
C PRO A 102 11.42 9.95 -2.79
N ALA A 103 10.79 10.09 -1.62
CA ALA A 103 11.47 10.10 -0.35
C ALA A 103 11.63 8.67 0.17
N THR A 104 12.80 8.38 0.75
CA THR A 104 13.06 7.08 1.38
C THR A 104 13.05 7.24 2.89
N MET A 105 12.43 6.31 3.58
CA MET A 105 12.33 6.31 5.04
C MET A 105 12.76 4.97 5.61
N CYS A 106 13.39 5.02 6.76
CA CYS A 106 13.70 3.83 7.57
C CYS A 106 13.71 4.21 9.05
N THR A 107 13.61 3.21 9.92
CA THR A 107 13.72 3.38 11.37
C THR A 107 14.94 2.63 11.89
N ASN A 108 15.40 2.97 13.09
CA ASN A 108 16.46 2.24 13.78
C ASN A 108 15.93 1.01 14.57
N GLY A 109 14.71 0.57 14.27
CA GLY A 109 14.08 -0.60 14.85
C GLY A 109 13.23 -0.30 16.08
N ASP A 110 12.65 -1.38 16.62
CA ASP A 110 11.82 -1.30 17.82
C ASP A 110 12.66 -0.88 19.04
N GLY A 111 12.17 0.11 19.79
CA GLY A 111 12.89 0.71 20.91
C GLY A 111 13.99 1.72 20.54
N GLY A 112 14.21 1.98 19.24
CA GLY A 112 15.16 2.98 18.78
C GLY A 112 14.60 4.39 18.64
N ASP A 113 13.28 4.51 18.54
CA ASP A 113 12.50 5.76 18.53
C ASP A 113 12.97 6.83 17.54
N GLN A 114 13.61 6.42 16.45
CA GLN A 114 14.10 7.35 15.42
C GLN A 114 13.62 6.95 14.03
N LEU A 115 13.16 7.95 13.29
CA LEU A 115 12.82 7.86 11.87
C LEU A 115 13.86 8.63 11.07
N PHE A 116 14.56 7.94 10.18
CA PHE A 116 15.49 8.55 9.23
C PHE A 116 14.80 8.72 7.88
N ILE A 117 14.94 9.88 7.28
CA ILE A 117 14.32 10.25 6.00
C ILE A 117 15.37 10.83 5.09
N THR A 118 15.41 10.39 3.85
CA THR A 118 16.17 11.05 2.77
C THR A 118 15.22 11.64 1.75
N SER A 119 15.40 12.92 1.45
CA SER A 119 14.55 13.66 0.53
C SER A 119 15.29 14.90 0.01
N GLY A 120 15.36 15.08 -1.30
CA GLY A 120 15.99 16.24 -1.92
C GLY A 120 17.45 16.43 -1.54
N ASP A 121 18.25 15.36 -1.65
CA ASP A 121 19.68 15.32 -1.30
C ASP A 121 19.99 15.64 0.19
N VAL A 122 18.96 15.64 1.06
CA VAL A 122 19.11 15.92 2.49
C VAL A 122 18.62 14.72 3.30
N GLY A 123 19.39 14.39 4.35
CA GLY A 123 19.00 13.42 5.38
C GLY A 123 18.42 14.11 6.60
N TYR A 124 17.31 13.58 7.10
CA TYR A 124 16.63 14.03 8.31
C TYR A 124 16.57 12.89 9.31
N CYS A 125 16.77 13.19 10.57
CA CYS A 125 16.49 12.28 11.67
C CYS A 125 15.39 12.90 12.52
N TYR A 126 14.29 12.20 12.63
CA TYR A 126 13.15 12.59 13.43
C TYR A 126 13.10 11.71 14.69
N ASP A 127 13.12 12.35 15.87
CA ASP A 127 13.04 11.66 17.15
C ASP A 127 11.57 11.51 17.55
N LEU A 128 11.14 10.27 17.69
CA LEU A 128 9.75 9.90 17.98
C LEU A 128 9.44 9.90 19.49
N ALA A 129 10.48 9.97 20.34
CA ALA A 129 10.32 9.94 21.78
C ALA A 129 10.03 11.33 22.38
N THR A 130 10.36 12.41 21.65
CA THR A 130 10.23 13.79 22.12
C THR A 130 8.96 14.50 21.68
N ASP A 131 7.99 13.76 21.13
CA ASP A 131 6.82 14.31 20.46
C ASP A 131 5.52 14.12 21.24
#